data_8aa519a816e3041a4ec4e10b87f225d2
#
_entry.id   8aa519a816e3041a4ec4e10b87f225d2
#
_cell.length_a   1.000
_cell.length_b   1.000
_cell.length_c   1.000
_cell.angle_alpha   90.00
_cell.angle_beta   90.00
_cell.angle_gamma   90.00
#
_symmetry.space_group_name_H-M   'P 1'
#
loop_
_entity.id
_entity.type
_entity.pdbx_description
1 polymer ?
#
loop_
_entity_poly.entity_id
_entity_poly.type
_entity_poly.pdbx_seq_one_letter_code
_entity_poly.pdbx_strand_id
1 'polypeptide(L)'
;MTFSPISRRGFVRAAGAASAFAAMPAWAQGHSVHRRHGGTPIRVGFDTVSGPIIDLSVGEGRRIVQGRKGHGIAVNGSVPGPLIRLKEGQNVRLNVTNHLDEDTSIHWHGLLLPFHMDGVPGISFPGIKPGQAFTYEFPIRQSGTYWYHSHSGLQEQQGHYGPLIVDPAGAEPVEYDREFILLLSEFTPLHPHFIMDRLRKGEGYFNYQQTSWADDYPLSAADRRMWAEMRMPATDIADVTGSTYTYLANGRGPKEGLEFLFTPGERIRLRVINGAAQTFFNLRIPGLPMTVIAADGQNVKPVEVDEFQIGTAETYDVIVEPRAEAYTIVAESMDRSGLALATLASRPGARAAIPPPRKPPLLDMGDMGMNHGDAGGHGGSGHSMDGMKMRDTLLLPPDVKVGPGIDMVSMAPVDKLGDPGLGLRDVEHRVLNYRMLSALEPNADTREPSRLLELHLTGNMERYMWSFDGEMYSAVSDKPIRFAWNERVRVKLVNNTMMAHPIHLHGMFFTLVNGETPAHQPRKNIVIVQPGASAQFDLTADEPGDWAFHCHLLYHMHGGMMQTVTVMGPEA
;
A
#
# COMPACT_ATOMS: atom_id res chain seq x y z
N MET A 1 -44.85 32.12 -17.86
CA MET A 1 -44.39 30.95 -17.10
C MET A 1 -45.62 30.22 -16.60
N THR A 2 -46.03 29.18 -17.30
CA THR A 2 -47.23 28.38 -16.97
C THR A 2 -46.82 27.23 -16.07
N PHE A 3 -47.25 27.25 -14.82
CA PHE A 3 -47.07 26.13 -13.88
C PHE A 3 -48.04 25.00 -14.27
N SER A 4 -47.50 23.82 -14.59
CA SER A 4 -48.30 22.62 -14.76
C SER A 4 -48.80 22.12 -13.39
N PRO A 5 -50.08 21.79 -13.21
CA PRO A 5 -50.63 21.35 -11.93
C PRO A 5 -50.09 19.93 -11.59
N ILE A 6 -49.58 19.79 -10.36
CA ILE A 6 -49.15 18.51 -9.80
C ILE A 6 -50.37 17.60 -9.67
N SER A 7 -50.34 16.42 -10.30
CA SER A 7 -51.46 15.47 -10.22
C SER A 7 -51.64 14.94 -8.79
N ARG A 8 -52.91 14.65 -8.38
CA ARG A 8 -53.22 14.07 -7.06
C ARG A 8 -52.40 12.81 -6.74
N ARG A 9 -52.07 11.99 -7.76
CA ARG A 9 -51.20 10.81 -7.59
C ARG A 9 -49.74 11.19 -7.32
N GLY A 10 -49.21 12.29 -7.88
CA GLY A 10 -47.89 12.81 -7.62
C GLY A 10 -47.76 13.34 -6.20
N PHE A 11 -48.79 14.04 -5.71
CA PHE A 11 -48.84 14.56 -4.35
C PHE A 11 -48.91 13.45 -3.29
N VAL A 12 -49.72 12.42 -3.50
CA VAL A 12 -49.83 11.28 -2.57
C VAL A 12 -48.53 10.45 -2.55
N ARG A 13 -47.86 10.30 -3.68
CA ARG A 13 -46.53 9.63 -3.71
C ARG A 13 -45.44 10.44 -3.00
N ALA A 14 -45.44 11.74 -3.15
CA ALA A 14 -44.48 12.63 -2.47
C ALA A 14 -44.77 12.70 -0.95
N ALA A 15 -46.04 12.78 -0.55
CA ALA A 15 -46.40 12.77 0.87
C ALA A 15 -46.17 11.40 1.54
N GLY A 16 -46.43 10.28 0.84
CA GLY A 16 -46.10 8.95 1.32
C GLY A 16 -44.63 8.68 1.48
N ALA A 17 -43.80 9.18 0.56
CA ALA A 17 -42.32 9.08 0.67
C ALA A 17 -41.76 9.91 1.83
N ALA A 18 -42.29 11.13 2.05
CA ALA A 18 -41.87 11.99 3.15
C ALA A 18 -42.26 11.41 4.53
N SER A 19 -43.45 10.78 4.62
CA SER A 19 -43.93 10.16 5.86
C SER A 19 -43.17 8.86 6.20
N ALA A 20 -42.74 8.09 5.18
CA ALA A 20 -41.94 6.90 5.38
C ALA A 20 -40.51 7.24 5.84
N PHE A 21 -39.93 8.38 5.39
CA PHE A 21 -38.63 8.86 5.83
C PHE A 21 -38.64 9.35 7.29
N ALA A 22 -39.73 9.97 7.74
CA ALA A 22 -39.88 10.47 9.11
C ALA A 22 -40.10 9.35 10.15
N ALA A 23 -40.52 8.16 9.73
CA ALA A 23 -40.78 7.01 10.59
C ALA A 23 -39.58 6.02 10.68
N MET A 24 -38.46 6.30 10.00
CA MET A 24 -37.26 5.44 10.10
C MET A 24 -36.55 5.70 11.41
N PRO A 25 -36.09 4.64 12.15
CA PRO A 25 -35.23 4.80 13.29
C PRO A 25 -33.96 5.59 12.92
N ALA A 26 -33.41 6.37 13.85
CA ALA A 26 -32.27 7.26 13.59
C ALA A 26 -31.02 6.52 12.98
N TRP A 27 -30.87 5.23 13.25
CA TRP A 27 -29.81 4.40 12.65
C TRP A 27 -30.08 4.03 11.17
N ALA A 28 -31.33 4.08 10.71
CA ALA A 28 -31.71 3.79 9.32
C ALA A 28 -31.78 5.07 8.45
N GLN A 29 -31.76 6.24 9.09
CA GLN A 29 -31.49 7.50 8.43
C GLN A 29 -29.98 7.54 8.17
N GLY A 30 -29.57 6.94 7.05
CA GLY A 30 -28.17 6.98 6.63
C GLY A 30 -27.66 8.41 6.77
N HIS A 31 -26.52 8.59 7.44
CA HIS A 31 -25.85 9.88 7.51
C HIS A 31 -25.52 10.33 6.08
N SER A 32 -26.50 10.90 5.39
CA SER A 32 -26.23 11.74 4.24
C SER A 32 -25.63 13.04 4.77
N VAL A 33 -24.36 12.98 5.20
CA VAL A 33 -23.58 14.19 5.37
C VAL A 33 -23.33 14.74 3.97
N HIS A 34 -24.37 15.34 3.38
CA HIS A 34 -24.18 16.32 2.32
C HIS A 34 -23.55 17.57 2.96
N ARG A 35 -22.29 17.46 3.38
CA ARG A 35 -21.48 18.64 3.66
C ARG A 35 -21.45 19.46 2.37
N ARG A 36 -21.84 20.71 2.48
CA ARG A 36 -21.81 21.67 1.36
C ARG A 36 -20.40 21.66 0.78
N HIS A 37 -20.25 21.42 -0.52
CA HIS A 37 -18.98 21.45 -1.27
C HIS A 37 -18.35 22.85 -1.32
N GLY A 38 -18.26 23.53 -0.19
CA GLY A 38 -17.79 24.92 -0.04
C GLY A 38 -16.44 25.07 0.67
N GLY A 39 -15.66 24.00 0.81
CA GLY A 39 -14.35 24.06 1.47
C GLY A 39 -13.29 24.80 0.65
N THR A 40 -12.21 25.23 1.33
CA THR A 40 -11.03 25.83 0.70
C THR A 40 -10.45 24.89 -0.35
N PRO A 41 -10.07 25.39 -1.54
CA PRO A 41 -9.42 24.56 -2.54
C PRO A 41 -8.07 24.02 -2.03
N ILE A 42 -7.86 22.71 -2.18
CA ILE A 42 -6.59 22.05 -1.89
C ILE A 42 -5.66 22.26 -3.08
N ARG A 43 -4.41 22.67 -2.81
CA ARG A 43 -3.34 22.73 -3.83
C ARG A 43 -2.92 21.32 -4.24
N VAL A 44 -2.49 21.17 -5.48
CA VAL A 44 -1.93 19.92 -6.01
C VAL A 44 -0.41 20.04 -6.07
N GLY A 45 0.29 19.00 -5.61
CA GLY A 45 1.75 19.00 -5.46
C GLY A 45 2.17 19.54 -4.09
N PHE A 46 3.46 19.56 -3.85
CA PHE A 46 4.03 19.90 -2.54
C PHE A 46 5.15 20.94 -2.65
N ASP A 47 5.24 21.77 -1.61
CA ASP A 47 6.40 22.60 -1.32
C ASP A 47 7.34 21.82 -0.40
N THR A 48 8.58 22.30 -0.25
CA THR A 48 9.54 21.69 0.70
C THR A 48 9.54 22.49 2.00
N VAL A 49 9.49 21.78 3.12
CA VAL A 49 9.72 22.31 4.47
C VAL A 49 10.93 21.61 5.08
N SER A 50 11.76 22.35 5.80
CA SER A 50 13.00 21.85 6.38
C SER A 50 13.38 22.60 7.65
N GLY A 51 14.34 22.09 8.39
CA GLY A 51 14.86 22.70 9.61
C GLY A 51 14.55 21.89 10.87
N PRO A 52 15.02 22.33 12.04
CA PRO A 52 14.84 21.57 13.28
C PRO A 52 13.43 21.72 13.89
N ILE A 53 12.67 22.75 13.49
CA ILE A 53 11.30 22.99 13.93
C ILE A 53 10.44 23.19 12.68
N ILE A 54 9.40 22.38 12.54
CA ILE A 54 8.49 22.39 11.40
C ILE A 54 7.05 22.39 11.91
N ASP A 55 6.25 23.36 11.45
CA ASP A 55 4.84 23.46 11.77
C ASP A 55 4.01 22.87 10.63
N LEU A 56 3.13 21.94 10.98
CA LEU A 56 2.21 21.26 10.08
C LEU A 56 0.77 21.51 10.53
N SER A 57 -0.10 21.80 9.59
CA SER A 57 -1.54 21.97 9.83
C SER A 57 -2.32 20.94 9.01
N VAL A 58 -3.19 20.19 9.66
CA VAL A 58 -4.06 19.19 9.03
C VAL A 58 -5.47 19.75 8.94
N GLY A 59 -6.04 19.81 7.74
CA GLY A 59 -7.37 20.38 7.54
C GLY A 59 -8.09 19.82 6.32
N GLU A 60 -9.41 19.94 6.30
CA GLU A 60 -10.24 19.52 5.17
C GLU A 60 -10.29 20.57 4.06
N GLY A 61 -10.47 20.08 2.84
CA GLY A 61 -10.69 20.95 1.70
C GLY A 61 -11.33 20.25 0.52
N ARG A 62 -11.60 21.05 -0.51
CA ARG A 62 -12.11 20.56 -1.78
C ARG A 62 -10.96 20.13 -2.68
N ARG A 63 -10.95 18.86 -3.08
CA ARG A 63 -10.01 18.31 -4.05
C ARG A 63 -10.66 18.15 -5.41
N ILE A 64 -9.96 18.56 -6.46
CA ILE A 64 -10.40 18.41 -7.85
C ILE A 64 -9.28 17.72 -8.62
N VAL A 65 -9.57 16.59 -9.22
CA VAL A 65 -8.64 15.83 -10.05
C VAL A 65 -9.32 15.54 -11.39
N GLN A 66 -8.77 16.03 -12.47
CA GLN A 66 -9.31 15.88 -13.84
C GLN A 66 -10.81 16.25 -13.94
N GLY A 67 -11.24 17.30 -13.23
CA GLY A 67 -12.62 17.76 -13.19
C GLY A 67 -13.54 16.99 -12.23
N ARG A 68 -13.13 15.85 -11.68
CA ARG A 68 -13.86 15.12 -10.64
C ARG A 68 -13.67 15.84 -9.30
N LYS A 69 -14.77 16.18 -8.65
CA LYS A 69 -14.77 16.91 -7.37
C LYS A 69 -14.94 15.92 -6.22
N GLY A 70 -14.11 16.04 -5.19
CA GLY A 70 -14.17 15.26 -3.96
C GLY A 70 -13.73 16.08 -2.74
N HIS A 71 -13.75 15.46 -1.61
CA HIS A 71 -13.14 15.95 -0.38
C HIS A 71 -11.71 15.45 -0.27
N GLY A 72 -10.88 16.18 0.46
CA GLY A 72 -9.55 15.75 0.81
C GLY A 72 -9.14 16.27 2.18
N ILE A 73 -8.20 15.58 2.80
CA ILE A 73 -7.50 16.03 3.98
C ILE A 73 -6.10 16.45 3.53
N ALA A 74 -5.78 17.71 3.77
CA ALA A 74 -4.55 18.33 3.32
C ALA A 74 -3.61 18.60 4.50
N VAL A 75 -2.32 18.44 4.28
CA VAL A 75 -1.28 18.94 5.19
C VAL A 75 -0.73 20.24 4.60
N ASN A 76 -0.75 21.32 5.38
CA ASN A 76 -0.40 22.67 4.93
C ASN A 76 -1.13 23.09 3.65
N GLY A 77 -2.39 22.66 3.50
CA GLY A 77 -3.28 23.03 2.39
C GLY A 77 -2.96 22.39 1.06
N SER A 78 -2.11 21.34 0.99
CA SER A 78 -1.78 20.60 -0.23
C SER A 78 -1.99 19.09 -0.11
N VAL A 79 -2.20 18.43 -1.26
CA VAL A 79 -2.18 16.98 -1.41
C VAL A 79 -1.39 16.62 -2.69
N PRO A 80 -0.31 15.85 -2.56
CA PRO A 80 0.35 15.44 -1.32
C PRO A 80 0.68 16.61 -0.40
N GLY A 81 0.80 16.36 0.90
CA GLY A 81 1.32 17.33 1.87
C GLY A 81 2.79 17.69 1.55
N PRO A 82 3.39 18.68 2.25
CA PRO A 82 4.73 19.17 1.93
C PRO A 82 5.78 18.07 1.98
N LEU A 83 6.81 18.19 1.13
CA LEU A 83 8.04 17.43 1.29
C LEU A 83 8.72 17.88 2.58
N ILE A 84 8.79 16.98 3.54
CA ILE A 84 9.59 17.21 4.76
C ILE A 84 11.02 16.75 4.44
N ARG A 85 11.98 17.69 4.50
CA ARG A 85 13.39 17.40 4.26
C ARG A 85 14.21 17.60 5.53
N LEU A 86 14.76 16.52 6.04
CA LEU A 86 15.51 16.44 7.28
C LEU A 86 16.96 16.03 7.00
N LYS A 87 17.79 16.04 8.04
CA LYS A 87 19.16 15.58 7.96
C LYS A 87 19.47 14.58 9.08
N GLU A 88 20.13 13.52 8.73
CA GLU A 88 20.62 12.53 9.69
C GLU A 88 21.49 13.18 10.79
N GLY A 89 21.28 12.77 12.03
CA GLY A 89 21.98 13.30 13.22
C GLY A 89 21.33 14.55 13.82
N GLN A 90 20.33 15.18 13.16
CA GLN A 90 19.62 16.31 13.77
C GLN A 90 18.53 15.84 14.73
N ASN A 91 18.20 16.67 15.72
CA ASN A 91 16.92 16.56 16.45
C ASN A 91 15.87 17.39 15.72
N VAL A 92 14.68 16.85 15.60
CA VAL A 92 13.55 17.53 14.93
C VAL A 92 12.37 17.67 15.89
N ARG A 93 11.67 18.80 15.76
CA ARG A 93 10.39 19.06 16.40
C ARG A 93 9.35 19.34 15.33
N LEU A 94 8.36 18.45 15.21
CA LEU A 94 7.27 18.55 14.25
C LEU A 94 5.98 18.88 15.01
N ASN A 95 5.52 20.13 14.92
CA ASN A 95 4.30 20.59 15.58
C ASN A 95 3.12 20.35 14.63
N VAL A 96 2.21 19.47 14.97
CA VAL A 96 1.04 19.13 14.15
C VAL A 96 -0.22 19.70 14.79
N THR A 97 -0.91 20.61 14.10
CA THR A 97 -2.18 21.19 14.54
C THR A 97 -3.34 20.55 13.76
N ASN A 98 -4.32 20.03 14.49
CA ASN A 98 -5.52 19.42 13.93
C ASN A 98 -6.64 20.46 13.75
N HIS A 99 -7.01 20.77 12.52
CA HIS A 99 -8.15 21.61 12.15
C HIS A 99 -9.35 20.82 11.64
N LEU A 100 -9.29 19.47 11.71
CA LEU A 100 -10.44 18.61 11.43
C LEU A 100 -11.43 18.65 12.61
N ASP A 101 -12.64 18.19 12.39
CA ASP A 101 -13.64 17.95 13.44
C ASP A 101 -13.64 16.49 13.94
N GLU A 102 -12.63 15.72 13.56
CA GLU A 102 -12.32 14.38 14.04
C GLU A 102 -10.85 14.27 14.50
N ASP A 103 -10.54 13.22 15.23
CA ASP A 103 -9.16 12.94 15.65
C ASP A 103 -8.26 12.68 14.44
N THR A 104 -7.00 13.10 14.52
CA THR A 104 -5.99 12.82 13.49
C THR A 104 -4.67 12.38 14.10
N SER A 105 -3.76 11.94 13.24
CA SER A 105 -2.41 11.54 13.61
C SER A 105 -1.48 11.66 12.41
N ILE A 106 -0.18 11.65 12.64
CA ILE A 106 0.82 11.42 11.60
C ILE A 106 1.74 10.30 12.06
N HIS A 107 1.81 9.23 11.25
CA HIS A 107 2.83 8.22 11.34
C HIS A 107 4.00 8.57 10.41
N TRP A 108 5.21 8.43 10.92
CA TRP A 108 6.46 8.71 10.21
C TRP A 108 7.02 7.42 9.63
N HIS A 109 6.46 7.01 8.51
CA HIS A 109 6.68 5.68 7.94
C HIS A 109 8.15 5.38 7.66
N GLY A 110 8.66 4.32 8.29
CA GLY A 110 10.03 3.85 8.12
C GLY A 110 11.08 4.57 8.96
N LEU A 111 10.72 5.55 9.80
CA LEU A 111 11.67 6.20 10.70
C LEU A 111 11.87 5.38 11.99
N LEU A 112 13.13 5.29 12.42
CA LEU A 112 13.52 4.78 13.73
C LEU A 112 13.40 5.93 14.75
N LEU A 113 12.42 5.83 15.64
CA LEU A 113 12.06 6.88 16.58
C LEU A 113 11.55 6.29 17.90
N PRO A 114 11.48 7.08 18.99
CA PRO A 114 10.90 6.61 20.23
C PRO A 114 9.43 6.20 20.03
N PHE A 115 9.03 5.07 20.58
CA PHE A 115 7.71 4.46 20.42
C PHE A 115 6.54 5.44 20.54
N HIS A 116 6.54 6.31 21.57
CA HIS A 116 5.47 7.30 21.77
C HIS A 116 5.41 8.42 20.73
N MET A 117 6.34 8.46 19.78
CA MET A 117 6.38 9.39 18.63
C MET A 117 5.99 8.71 17.31
N ASP A 118 5.63 7.43 17.34
CA ASP A 118 5.27 6.65 16.16
C ASP A 118 3.97 7.10 15.48
N GLY A 119 3.07 7.72 16.22
CA GLY A 119 1.88 8.34 15.68
C GLY A 119 0.70 7.42 15.42
N VAL A 120 0.62 6.26 16.07
CA VAL A 120 -0.50 5.32 15.94
C VAL A 120 -1.48 5.46 17.11
N PRO A 121 -2.69 6.01 16.89
CA PRO A 121 -3.68 6.20 17.96
C PRO A 121 -4.09 4.87 18.61
N GLY A 122 -4.14 4.87 19.95
CA GLY A 122 -4.52 3.71 20.73
C GLY A 122 -3.41 2.67 20.94
N ILE A 123 -2.26 2.85 20.29
CA ILE A 123 -1.04 2.05 20.52
C ILE A 123 0.05 2.94 21.11
N SER A 124 0.59 3.87 20.32
CA SER A 124 1.73 4.70 20.72
C SER A 124 1.35 6.04 21.35
N PHE A 125 0.16 6.56 21.08
CA PHE A 125 -0.34 7.83 21.65
C PHE A 125 -1.87 7.96 21.50
N PRO A 126 -2.51 8.97 22.15
CA PRO A 126 -3.98 9.10 22.16
C PRO A 126 -4.60 9.71 20.89
N GLY A 127 -3.81 10.10 19.89
CA GLY A 127 -4.27 10.90 18.76
C GLY A 127 -4.34 12.40 19.06
N ILE A 128 -4.48 13.21 18.00
CA ILE A 128 -4.58 14.67 18.08
C ILE A 128 -6.06 15.05 17.96
N LYS A 129 -6.65 15.56 19.04
CA LYS A 129 -8.07 15.94 19.08
C LYS A 129 -8.37 17.18 18.22
N PRO A 130 -9.64 17.38 17.78
CA PRO A 130 -10.07 18.58 17.08
C PRO A 130 -9.62 19.86 17.78
N GLY A 131 -9.01 20.79 17.01
CA GLY A 131 -8.51 22.07 17.52
C GLY A 131 -7.27 21.98 18.40
N GLN A 132 -6.70 20.80 18.62
CA GLN A 132 -5.49 20.62 19.42
C GLN A 132 -4.24 20.48 18.54
N ALA A 133 -3.08 20.60 19.18
CA ALA A 133 -1.78 20.33 18.58
C ALA A 133 -1.04 19.27 19.36
N PHE A 134 -0.17 18.53 18.67
CA PHE A 134 0.78 17.58 19.25
C PHE A 134 2.17 17.85 18.68
N THR A 135 3.19 17.77 19.51
CA THR A 135 4.59 17.95 19.10
C THR A 135 5.28 16.59 19.09
N TYR A 136 5.70 16.16 17.91
CA TYR A 136 6.61 15.03 17.75
C TYR A 136 8.04 15.55 17.86
N GLU A 137 8.82 14.97 18.76
CA GLU A 137 10.21 15.40 19.01
C GLU A 137 11.12 14.20 19.14
N PHE A 138 12.06 14.03 18.20
CA PHE A 138 12.95 12.87 18.16
C PHE A 138 14.22 13.14 17.37
N PRO A 139 15.30 12.36 17.64
CA PRO A 139 16.51 12.40 16.82
C PRO A 139 16.30 11.64 15.50
N ILE A 140 16.85 12.17 14.42
CA ILE A 140 16.91 11.51 13.12
C ILE A 140 18.12 10.58 13.07
N ARG A 141 17.89 9.27 13.08
CA ARG A 141 18.94 8.24 13.25
C ARG A 141 19.41 7.60 11.96
N GLN A 142 18.80 7.94 10.82
CA GLN A 142 19.02 7.31 9.52
C GLN A 142 18.77 8.29 8.37
N SER A 143 19.36 8.02 7.20
CA SER A 143 19.09 8.71 5.95
C SER A 143 18.22 7.85 5.01
N GLY A 144 17.65 8.45 3.97
CA GLY A 144 16.91 7.73 2.94
C GLY A 144 15.62 8.40 2.48
N THR A 145 14.86 7.66 1.69
CA THR A 145 13.55 8.05 1.17
C THR A 145 12.45 7.38 1.99
N TYR A 146 11.61 8.20 2.58
CA TYR A 146 10.50 7.83 3.45
C TYR A 146 9.26 8.62 3.05
N TRP A 147 8.18 8.47 3.82
CA TRP A 147 6.97 9.24 3.68
C TRP A 147 6.24 9.35 5.03
N TYR A 148 5.19 10.13 5.09
CA TYR A 148 4.34 10.22 6.27
C TYR A 148 2.88 10.16 5.87
N HIS A 149 2.04 9.63 6.74
CA HIS A 149 0.60 9.51 6.49
C HIS A 149 -0.20 9.44 7.79
N SER A 150 -1.51 9.63 7.67
CA SER A 150 -2.40 9.43 8.82
C SER A 150 -2.52 7.96 9.18
N HIS A 151 -2.52 7.68 10.47
CA HIS A 151 -2.91 6.37 11.01
C HIS A 151 -4.27 6.45 11.73
N SER A 152 -5.06 7.52 11.48
CA SER A 152 -6.39 7.75 12.04
C SER A 152 -7.47 7.43 11.02
N GLY A 153 -8.31 6.43 11.31
CA GLY A 153 -9.41 6.05 10.44
C GLY A 153 -8.96 5.83 8.99
N LEU A 154 -9.74 6.33 8.02
CA LEU A 154 -9.46 6.19 6.59
C LEU A 154 -8.91 7.48 5.96
N GLN A 155 -8.26 8.35 6.75
CA GLN A 155 -7.79 9.67 6.31
C GLN A 155 -6.69 9.60 5.24
N GLU A 156 -5.87 8.55 5.23
CA GLU A 156 -4.86 8.30 4.20
C GLU A 156 -5.48 8.30 2.80
N GLN A 157 -6.59 7.58 2.60
CA GLN A 157 -7.30 7.56 1.31
C GLN A 157 -7.80 8.95 0.88
N GLN A 158 -7.99 9.87 1.82
CA GLN A 158 -8.45 11.22 1.53
C GLN A 158 -7.32 12.20 1.17
N GLY A 159 -6.06 11.78 1.31
CA GLY A 159 -4.90 12.60 0.92
C GLY A 159 -3.99 13.02 2.08
N HIS A 160 -4.24 12.52 3.29
CA HIS A 160 -3.39 12.83 4.44
C HIS A 160 -2.08 12.03 4.39
N TYR A 161 -1.22 12.38 3.46
CA TYR A 161 0.10 11.82 3.25
C TYR A 161 1.03 12.82 2.56
N GLY A 162 2.34 12.61 2.67
CA GLY A 162 3.34 13.39 1.97
C GLY A 162 4.73 12.75 2.01
N PRO A 163 5.65 13.17 1.13
CA PRO A 163 7.00 12.64 1.07
C PRO A 163 7.88 13.14 2.22
N LEU A 164 8.82 12.31 2.66
CA LEU A 164 9.82 12.63 3.67
C LEU A 164 11.18 12.13 3.20
N ILE A 165 12.14 13.03 3.10
CA ILE A 165 13.51 12.71 2.72
C ILE A 165 14.43 13.06 3.88
N VAL A 166 15.33 12.15 4.20
CA VAL A 166 16.42 12.39 5.15
C VAL A 166 17.73 12.37 4.41
N ASP A 167 18.39 13.51 4.36
CA ASP A 167 19.73 13.62 3.79
C ASP A 167 20.75 12.95 4.71
N PRO A 168 21.77 12.25 4.18
CA PRO A 168 22.79 11.61 5.00
C PRO A 168 23.67 12.64 5.73
N ALA A 169 24.23 12.24 6.88
CA ALA A 169 25.21 13.05 7.61
C ALA A 169 26.52 13.21 6.82
N GLY A 170 26.90 12.18 6.07
CA GLY A 170 28.07 12.12 5.20
C GLY A 170 27.75 12.34 3.72
N ALA A 171 28.64 11.85 2.86
CA ALA A 171 28.43 11.84 1.42
C ALA A 171 27.39 10.77 1.03
N GLU A 172 26.64 11.03 -0.04
CA GLU A 172 25.77 10.02 -0.65
C GLU A 172 26.62 8.88 -1.22
N PRO A 173 26.23 7.60 -1.01
CA PRO A 173 26.99 6.47 -1.52
C PRO A 173 26.97 6.35 -3.04
N VAL A 174 25.97 6.94 -3.69
CA VAL A 174 25.83 6.98 -5.16
C VAL A 174 25.72 8.42 -5.61
N GLU A 175 26.63 8.85 -6.50
CA GLU A 175 26.62 10.20 -7.05
C GLU A 175 25.47 10.39 -8.05
N TYR A 176 24.85 11.58 -8.04
CA TYR A 176 23.86 12.03 -9.00
C TYR A 176 23.91 13.55 -9.17
N ASP A 177 23.45 14.04 -10.31
CA ASP A 177 23.46 15.48 -10.63
C ASP A 177 22.19 16.17 -10.17
N ARG A 178 21.07 15.42 -10.14
CA ARG A 178 19.73 15.94 -9.83
C ARG A 178 18.86 14.86 -9.22
N GLU A 179 17.87 15.28 -8.41
CA GLU A 179 16.87 14.35 -7.90
C GLU A 179 15.46 14.85 -8.17
N PHE A 180 14.53 13.90 -8.27
CA PHE A 180 13.09 14.14 -8.30
C PHE A 180 12.38 13.15 -7.37
N ILE A 181 11.30 13.64 -6.75
CA ILE A 181 10.41 12.81 -5.95
C ILE A 181 9.19 12.46 -6.80
N LEU A 182 8.90 11.17 -6.91
CA LEU A 182 7.71 10.63 -7.55
C LEU A 182 6.86 9.90 -6.50
N LEU A 183 5.86 10.59 -5.97
CA LEU A 183 4.89 9.99 -5.05
C LEU A 183 3.67 9.54 -5.85
N LEU A 184 3.46 8.23 -5.89
CA LEU A 184 2.31 7.57 -6.50
C LEU A 184 1.17 7.47 -5.49
N SER A 185 -0.05 7.66 -5.94
CA SER A 185 -1.25 7.56 -5.10
C SER A 185 -2.50 7.40 -5.96
N GLU A 186 -3.66 7.41 -5.32
CA GLU A 186 -4.94 7.42 -6.04
C GLU A 186 -5.91 8.47 -5.48
N PHE A 187 -6.93 8.78 -6.27
CA PHE A 187 -8.01 9.68 -5.90
C PHE A 187 -9.37 9.09 -6.30
N THR A 188 -10.34 9.25 -5.44
CA THR A 188 -11.76 9.01 -5.73
C THR A 188 -12.61 10.12 -5.11
N PRO A 189 -13.73 10.52 -5.75
CA PRO A 189 -14.70 11.42 -5.12
C PRO A 189 -15.57 10.74 -4.07
N LEU A 190 -15.52 9.39 -3.97
CA LEU A 190 -16.27 8.63 -2.99
C LEU A 190 -15.65 8.78 -1.60
N HIS A 191 -16.49 8.87 -0.58
CA HIS A 191 -16.02 8.85 0.80
C HIS A 191 -15.46 7.46 1.15
N PRO A 192 -14.30 7.34 1.83
CA PRO A 192 -13.68 6.04 2.09
C PRO A 192 -14.54 5.10 2.94
N HIS A 193 -15.34 5.63 3.88
CA HIS A 193 -16.31 4.81 4.61
C HIS A 193 -17.38 4.20 3.70
N PHE A 194 -17.81 4.91 2.63
CA PHE A 194 -18.71 4.34 1.66
C PHE A 194 -18.08 3.16 0.92
N ILE A 195 -16.79 3.29 0.57
CA ILE A 195 -16.03 2.20 -0.07
C ILE A 195 -15.97 1.01 0.90
N MET A 196 -15.53 1.21 2.14
CA MET A 196 -15.43 0.17 3.16
C MET A 196 -16.78 -0.54 3.41
N ASP A 197 -17.88 0.22 3.51
CA ASP A 197 -19.22 -0.34 3.69
C ASP A 197 -19.68 -1.19 2.51
N ARG A 198 -19.24 -0.87 1.29
CA ARG A 198 -19.56 -1.65 0.09
C ARG A 198 -18.72 -2.92 0.00
N LEU A 199 -17.42 -2.83 0.29
CA LEU A 199 -16.51 -3.98 0.34
C LEU A 199 -17.00 -5.02 1.36
N ARG A 200 -17.48 -4.57 2.54
CA ARG A 200 -18.09 -5.46 3.55
C ARG A 200 -19.40 -6.13 3.12
N LYS A 201 -20.06 -5.63 2.07
CA LYS A 201 -21.29 -6.22 1.51
C LYS A 201 -21.02 -7.14 0.31
N GLY A 202 -19.85 -7.00 -0.29
CA GLY A 202 -19.41 -7.81 -1.42
C GLY A 202 -18.05 -7.30 -1.90
N GLU A 203 -17.02 -8.10 -1.72
CA GLU A 203 -15.62 -7.75 -2.01
C GLU A 203 -15.44 -7.26 -3.46
N GLY A 204 -16.12 -7.90 -4.39
CA GLY A 204 -16.09 -7.55 -5.80
C GLY A 204 -16.87 -6.28 -6.20
N TYR A 205 -17.44 -5.52 -5.26
CA TYR A 205 -18.30 -4.37 -5.60
C TYR A 205 -17.60 -3.31 -6.46
N PHE A 206 -16.30 -3.06 -6.26
CA PHE A 206 -15.49 -2.11 -7.03
C PHE A 206 -14.53 -2.78 -8.01
N ASN A 207 -14.54 -4.10 -8.11
CA ASN A 207 -13.76 -4.85 -9.09
C ASN A 207 -14.58 -5.01 -10.39
N TYR A 208 -14.44 -4.03 -11.29
CA TYR A 208 -15.12 -4.04 -12.59
C TYR A 208 -14.41 -4.89 -13.65
N GLN A 209 -13.36 -5.61 -13.28
CA GLN A 209 -12.67 -6.57 -14.14
C GLN A 209 -13.18 -8.01 -13.95
N GLN A 210 -14.22 -8.20 -13.16
CA GLN A 210 -14.89 -9.50 -13.05
C GLN A 210 -15.36 -9.97 -14.43
N THR A 211 -15.01 -11.20 -14.76
CA THR A 211 -15.36 -11.81 -16.04
C THR A 211 -16.67 -12.56 -15.95
N SER A 212 -17.43 -12.51 -17.02
CA SER A 212 -18.62 -13.34 -17.24
C SER A 212 -18.33 -14.45 -18.24
N TRP A 213 -19.25 -15.41 -18.38
CA TRP A 213 -19.13 -16.47 -19.38
C TRP A 213 -19.16 -15.95 -20.83
N ALA A 214 -19.63 -14.72 -21.04
CA ALA A 214 -19.75 -14.08 -22.35
C ALA A 214 -18.50 -13.29 -22.75
N ASP A 215 -17.53 -13.11 -21.85
CA ASP A 215 -16.30 -12.39 -22.14
C ASP A 215 -15.32 -13.26 -22.92
N ASP A 216 -14.61 -12.65 -23.88
CA ASP A 216 -13.51 -13.28 -24.64
C ASP A 216 -12.25 -13.49 -23.76
N TYR A 217 -12.45 -13.96 -22.56
CA TYR A 217 -11.36 -14.15 -21.60
C TYR A 217 -10.69 -15.50 -21.82
N PRO A 218 -9.35 -15.63 -21.71
CA PRO A 218 -8.61 -16.80 -22.13
C PRO A 218 -8.74 -18.03 -21.21
N LEU A 219 -9.66 -18.03 -20.25
CA LEU A 219 -9.90 -19.19 -19.40
C LEU A 219 -10.65 -20.29 -20.16
N SER A 220 -10.13 -21.51 -20.09
CA SER A 220 -10.83 -22.68 -20.62
C SER A 220 -12.16 -22.92 -19.89
N ALA A 221 -13.06 -23.69 -20.48
CA ALA A 221 -14.32 -24.05 -19.81
C ALA A 221 -14.08 -24.88 -18.54
N ALA A 222 -12.96 -25.62 -18.46
CA ALA A 222 -12.56 -26.35 -17.27
C ALA A 222 -12.10 -25.41 -16.16
N ASP A 223 -11.23 -24.43 -16.48
CA ASP A 223 -10.74 -23.44 -15.51
C ASP A 223 -11.89 -22.60 -14.97
N ARG A 224 -12.81 -22.15 -15.85
CA ARG A 224 -13.99 -21.41 -15.42
C ARG A 224 -14.89 -22.19 -14.44
N ARG A 225 -15.06 -23.51 -14.66
CA ARG A 225 -15.79 -24.35 -13.72
C ARG A 225 -15.05 -24.47 -12.39
N MET A 226 -13.75 -24.69 -12.43
CA MET A 226 -12.89 -24.80 -11.25
C MET A 226 -12.95 -23.53 -10.39
N TRP A 227 -12.77 -22.35 -10.99
CA TRP A 227 -12.90 -21.07 -10.28
C TRP A 227 -14.32 -20.88 -9.69
N ALA A 228 -15.37 -21.26 -10.43
CA ALA A 228 -16.75 -21.20 -9.95
C ALA A 228 -17.01 -22.15 -8.78
N GLU A 229 -16.45 -23.36 -8.80
CA GLU A 229 -16.55 -24.34 -7.69
C GLU A 229 -15.88 -23.82 -6.42
N MET A 230 -14.76 -23.10 -6.56
CA MET A 230 -14.08 -22.42 -5.45
C MET A 230 -14.83 -21.15 -4.98
N ARG A 231 -15.80 -20.66 -5.74
CA ARG A 231 -16.49 -19.37 -5.55
C ARG A 231 -15.52 -18.17 -5.54
N MET A 232 -14.53 -18.24 -6.38
CA MET A 232 -13.44 -17.26 -6.49
C MET A 232 -13.29 -16.82 -7.95
N PRO A 233 -13.14 -15.53 -8.27
CA PRO A 233 -12.80 -15.09 -9.61
C PRO A 233 -11.28 -14.94 -9.78
N ALA A 234 -10.75 -15.45 -10.88
CA ALA A 234 -9.32 -15.32 -11.23
C ALA A 234 -8.87 -13.85 -11.43
N THR A 235 -9.82 -12.93 -11.52
CA THR A 235 -9.58 -11.48 -11.68
C THR A 235 -9.64 -10.71 -10.36
N ASP A 236 -9.80 -11.38 -9.23
CA ASP A 236 -9.92 -10.73 -7.92
C ASP A 236 -8.54 -10.46 -7.32
N ILE A 237 -7.87 -9.47 -7.91
CA ILE A 237 -6.48 -9.08 -7.59
C ILE A 237 -6.39 -7.67 -7.00
N ALA A 238 -7.48 -6.93 -7.01
CA ALA A 238 -7.58 -5.57 -6.43
C ALA A 238 -9.01 -5.28 -6.02
N ASP A 239 -9.21 -4.85 -4.78
CA ASP A 239 -10.53 -4.50 -4.23
C ASP A 239 -11.19 -3.34 -4.93
N VAL A 240 -10.40 -2.32 -5.31
CA VAL A 240 -10.86 -1.09 -5.93
C VAL A 240 -10.00 -0.78 -7.15
N THR A 241 -10.64 -0.73 -8.31
CA THR A 241 -9.99 -0.58 -9.61
C THR A 241 -10.08 0.84 -10.17
N GLY A 242 -9.44 1.11 -11.31
CA GLY A 242 -9.44 2.40 -12.02
C GLY A 242 -10.79 2.87 -12.51
N SER A 243 -11.85 2.05 -12.44
CA SER A 243 -13.23 2.50 -12.62
C SER A 243 -13.67 3.47 -11.52
N THR A 244 -13.14 3.30 -10.30
CA THR A 244 -13.40 4.13 -9.12
C THR A 244 -12.26 5.11 -8.89
N TYR A 245 -11.02 4.68 -9.05
CA TYR A 245 -9.82 5.46 -8.83
C TYR A 245 -9.38 6.25 -10.06
N THR A 246 -8.72 7.37 -9.82
CA THR A 246 -7.81 8.05 -10.74
C THR A 246 -6.43 7.96 -10.13
N TYR A 247 -5.49 7.30 -10.81
CA TYR A 247 -4.12 7.14 -10.32
C TYR A 247 -3.31 8.41 -10.51
N LEU A 248 -2.45 8.73 -9.56
CA LEU A 248 -1.81 10.03 -9.45
C LEU A 248 -0.29 9.91 -9.34
N ALA A 249 0.39 10.87 -9.98
CA ALA A 249 1.79 11.17 -9.77
C ALA A 249 1.89 12.57 -9.15
N ASN A 250 2.44 12.69 -7.95
CA ASN A 250 2.52 13.94 -7.16
C ASN A 250 1.17 14.68 -7.09
N GLY A 251 0.08 13.93 -6.89
CA GLY A 251 -1.27 14.45 -6.79
C GLY A 251 -1.94 14.81 -8.11
N ARG A 252 -1.26 14.67 -9.26
CA ARG A 252 -1.76 14.98 -10.61
C ARG A 252 -2.22 13.70 -11.30
N GLY A 253 -3.38 13.75 -11.92
CA GLY A 253 -3.89 12.68 -12.78
C GLY A 253 -3.18 12.65 -14.15
N PRO A 254 -3.31 11.56 -14.92
CA PRO A 254 -2.57 11.33 -16.16
C PRO A 254 -2.73 12.45 -17.20
N LYS A 255 -3.87 13.16 -17.23
CA LYS A 255 -4.15 14.25 -18.18
C LYS A 255 -3.65 15.62 -17.71
N GLU A 256 -3.20 15.75 -16.47
CA GLU A 256 -2.79 17.04 -15.88
C GLU A 256 -1.31 17.35 -16.08
N GLY A 257 -0.53 16.35 -16.49
CA GLY A 257 0.88 16.48 -16.84
C GLY A 257 1.78 16.81 -15.66
N LEU A 258 2.70 15.92 -15.33
CA LEU A 258 3.82 16.14 -14.43
C LEU A 258 5.11 16.08 -15.24
N GLU A 259 5.92 17.13 -15.18
CA GLU A 259 7.20 17.20 -15.89
C GLU A 259 8.36 17.30 -14.90
N PHE A 260 9.39 16.53 -15.16
CA PHE A 260 10.70 16.60 -14.53
C PHE A 260 11.72 17.03 -15.59
N LEU A 261 12.28 18.23 -15.44
CA LEU A 261 13.20 18.79 -16.41
C LEU A 261 14.64 18.36 -16.14
N PHE A 262 15.30 17.84 -17.16
CA PHE A 262 16.69 17.37 -17.08
C PHE A 262 17.56 17.93 -18.20
N THR A 263 18.88 17.86 -18.04
CA THR A 263 19.86 18.07 -19.10
C THR A 263 20.35 16.72 -19.63
N PRO A 264 20.37 16.48 -20.96
CA PRO A 264 20.80 15.21 -21.50
C PRO A 264 22.18 14.78 -20.98
N GLY A 265 22.26 13.56 -20.43
CA GLY A 265 23.47 13.00 -19.83
C GLY A 265 23.61 13.22 -18.32
N GLU A 266 22.71 13.98 -17.67
CA GLU A 266 22.64 14.03 -16.21
C GLU A 266 22.26 12.65 -15.65
N ARG A 267 22.88 12.32 -14.51
CA ARG A 267 22.49 11.19 -13.65
C ARG A 267 21.39 11.69 -12.72
N ILE A 268 20.19 11.14 -12.86
CA ILE A 268 19.01 11.58 -12.12
C ILE A 268 18.62 10.51 -11.10
N ARG A 269 18.50 10.89 -9.84
CA ARG A 269 17.89 10.06 -8.81
C ARG A 269 16.38 10.30 -8.80
N LEU A 270 15.60 9.26 -9.10
CA LEU A 270 14.16 9.26 -8.88
C LEU A 270 13.89 8.55 -7.54
N ARG A 271 13.31 9.30 -6.61
CA ARG A 271 12.84 8.77 -5.33
C ARG A 271 11.38 8.42 -5.48
N VAL A 272 11.09 7.13 -5.64
CA VAL A 272 9.75 6.62 -5.89
C VAL A 272 9.12 6.17 -4.58
N ILE A 273 7.95 6.71 -4.27
CA ILE A 273 7.18 6.40 -3.06
C ILE A 273 5.81 5.94 -3.50
N ASN A 274 5.35 4.80 -3.04
CA ASN A 274 3.97 4.40 -3.22
C ASN A 274 3.14 4.76 -1.98
N GLY A 275 2.55 5.96 -1.97
CA GLY A 275 1.63 6.45 -0.93
C GLY A 275 0.16 6.21 -1.28
N ALA A 276 -0.14 5.18 -2.07
CA ALA A 276 -1.50 4.75 -2.37
C ALA A 276 -2.09 3.94 -1.22
N ALA A 277 -3.37 4.10 -0.93
CA ALA A 277 -4.05 3.36 0.11
C ALA A 277 -4.34 1.89 -0.28
N GLN A 278 -4.48 1.59 -1.61
CA GLN A 278 -4.85 0.26 -2.09
C GLN A 278 -4.10 -0.23 -3.33
N THR A 279 -3.39 0.66 -4.04
CA THR A 279 -2.91 0.32 -5.38
C THR A 279 -1.44 -0.07 -5.38
N PHE A 280 -1.13 -1.27 -5.89
CA PHE A 280 0.21 -1.61 -6.36
C PHE A 280 0.44 -1.04 -7.75
N PHE A 281 1.63 -0.55 -8.02
CA PHE A 281 2.01 -0.06 -9.34
C PHE A 281 3.16 -0.86 -9.93
N ASN A 282 3.13 -1.05 -11.26
CA ASN A 282 4.25 -1.52 -12.03
C ASN A 282 4.88 -0.30 -12.72
N LEU A 283 6.07 0.08 -12.29
CA LEU A 283 6.76 1.27 -12.77
C LEU A 283 7.81 0.91 -13.80
N ARG A 284 7.73 1.57 -14.96
CA ARG A 284 8.71 1.47 -16.04
C ARG A 284 8.90 2.81 -16.76
N ILE A 285 10.04 2.96 -17.40
CA ILE A 285 10.35 4.09 -18.27
C ILE A 285 10.76 3.52 -19.62
N PRO A 286 9.83 3.39 -20.60
CA PRO A 286 10.13 2.74 -21.87
C PRO A 286 11.37 3.33 -22.55
N GLY A 287 12.34 2.46 -22.87
CA GLY A 287 13.59 2.84 -23.52
C GLY A 287 14.64 3.49 -22.61
N LEU A 288 14.42 3.50 -21.28
CA LEU A 288 15.38 4.01 -20.31
C LEU A 288 15.49 3.03 -19.12
N PRO A 289 16.58 2.27 -19.00
CA PRO A 289 16.79 1.39 -17.86
C PRO A 289 16.96 2.18 -16.56
N MET A 290 16.60 1.56 -15.45
CA MET A 290 16.67 2.11 -14.10
C MET A 290 17.65 1.31 -13.28
N THR A 291 18.56 1.97 -12.58
CA THR A 291 19.44 1.31 -11.60
C THR A 291 18.91 1.54 -10.20
N VAL A 292 18.34 0.49 -9.58
CA VAL A 292 17.85 0.52 -8.20
C VAL A 292 19.05 0.64 -7.25
N ILE A 293 19.03 1.63 -6.36
CA ILE A 293 20.10 1.93 -5.40
C ILE A 293 19.64 1.93 -3.94
N ALA A 294 18.33 2.00 -3.70
CA ALA A 294 17.77 1.88 -2.35
C ALA A 294 16.36 1.27 -2.39
N ALA A 295 15.99 0.59 -1.32
CA ALA A 295 14.66 0.05 -1.06
C ALA A 295 14.27 0.37 0.39
N ASP A 296 13.06 0.87 0.64
CA ASP A 296 12.56 1.32 1.95
C ASP A 296 13.55 2.24 2.70
N GLY A 297 14.15 3.18 1.96
CA GLY A 297 15.14 4.11 2.51
C GLY A 297 16.53 3.50 2.80
N GLN A 298 16.74 2.20 2.60
CA GLN A 298 18.01 1.53 2.86
C GLN A 298 18.77 1.28 1.56
N ASN A 299 20.07 1.58 1.56
CA ASN A 299 20.91 1.43 0.38
C ASN A 299 21.11 -0.05 0.01
N VAL A 300 21.00 -0.35 -1.27
CA VAL A 300 21.27 -1.67 -1.83
C VAL A 300 22.38 -1.59 -2.87
N LYS A 301 23.05 -2.71 -3.14
CA LYS A 301 23.97 -2.80 -4.27
C LYS A 301 23.21 -2.49 -5.55
N PRO A 302 23.78 -1.65 -6.44
CA PRO A 302 23.08 -1.21 -7.66
C PRO A 302 22.60 -2.39 -8.52
N VAL A 303 21.31 -2.39 -8.88
CA VAL A 303 20.67 -3.41 -9.72
C VAL A 303 19.99 -2.73 -10.90
N GLU A 304 20.41 -3.04 -12.13
CA GLU A 304 19.79 -2.49 -13.33
C GLU A 304 18.57 -3.32 -13.74
N VAL A 305 17.43 -2.64 -13.92
CA VAL A 305 16.14 -3.22 -14.30
C VAL A 305 15.41 -2.32 -15.30
N ASP A 306 14.41 -2.87 -15.98
CA ASP A 306 13.56 -2.13 -16.91
C ASP A 306 12.19 -1.81 -16.31
N GLU A 307 11.77 -2.58 -15.31
CA GLU A 307 10.51 -2.44 -14.60
C GLU A 307 10.61 -2.97 -13.16
N PHE A 308 9.76 -2.46 -12.27
CA PHE A 308 9.54 -3.05 -10.94
C PHE A 308 8.09 -2.85 -10.49
N GLN A 309 7.57 -3.81 -9.74
CA GLN A 309 6.35 -3.64 -8.98
C GLN A 309 6.67 -2.95 -7.65
N ILE A 310 5.85 -1.99 -7.25
CA ILE A 310 5.96 -1.30 -5.96
C ILE A 310 4.63 -1.42 -5.23
N GLY A 311 4.63 -2.10 -4.09
CA GLY A 311 3.48 -2.25 -3.22
C GLY A 311 3.17 -0.98 -2.44
N THR A 312 1.98 -0.90 -1.83
CA THR A 312 1.65 0.23 -0.95
C THR A 312 2.69 0.37 0.16
N ALA A 313 3.10 1.59 0.39
CA ALA A 313 4.10 2.03 1.36
C ALA A 313 5.57 1.71 1.02
N GLU A 314 5.88 0.86 0.03
CA GLU A 314 7.28 0.67 -0.37
C GLU A 314 7.87 1.95 -0.97
N THR A 315 9.18 2.08 -0.84
CA THR A 315 9.97 3.10 -1.55
C THR A 315 11.13 2.47 -2.30
N TYR A 316 11.41 3.00 -3.50
CA TYR A 316 12.60 2.66 -4.27
C TYR A 316 13.27 3.92 -4.79
N ASP A 317 14.60 3.98 -4.66
CA ASP A 317 15.39 5.01 -5.33
C ASP A 317 16.10 4.39 -6.52
N VAL A 318 15.96 5.05 -7.67
CA VAL A 318 16.61 4.60 -8.91
C VAL A 318 17.41 5.72 -9.55
N ILE A 319 18.55 5.36 -10.16
CA ILE A 319 19.33 6.24 -11.04
C ILE A 319 18.90 5.99 -12.48
N VAL A 320 18.67 7.05 -13.23
CA VAL A 320 18.44 7.04 -14.67
C VAL A 320 19.34 8.05 -15.36
N GLU A 321 19.74 7.78 -16.61
CA GLU A 321 20.60 8.65 -17.43
C GLU A 321 19.92 8.98 -18.77
N PRO A 322 18.93 9.89 -18.79
CA PRO A 322 18.17 10.19 -19.99
C PRO A 322 19.01 10.96 -21.01
N ARG A 323 18.92 10.56 -22.29
CA ARG A 323 19.64 11.18 -23.41
C ARG A 323 18.72 11.67 -24.53
N ALA A 324 17.54 11.07 -24.69
CA ALA A 324 16.55 11.50 -25.67
C ALA A 324 15.80 12.76 -25.19
N GLU A 325 15.04 13.38 -26.08
CA GLU A 325 14.31 14.61 -25.77
C GLU A 325 13.30 14.46 -24.64
N ALA A 326 12.63 13.30 -24.55
CA ALA A 326 11.69 12.99 -23.48
C ALA A 326 11.53 11.49 -23.27
N TYR A 327 11.09 11.12 -22.07
CA TYR A 327 10.67 9.77 -21.69
C TYR A 327 9.40 9.83 -20.85
N THR A 328 8.49 8.88 -21.05
CA THR A 328 7.30 8.75 -20.21
C THR A 328 7.61 7.81 -19.04
N ILE A 329 7.43 8.29 -17.82
CA ILE A 329 7.39 7.45 -16.63
C ILE A 329 5.97 6.92 -16.52
N VAL A 330 5.83 5.61 -16.53
CA VAL A 330 4.54 4.90 -16.48
C VAL A 330 4.46 4.10 -15.20
N ALA A 331 3.53 4.44 -14.32
CA ALA A 331 3.13 3.62 -13.19
C ALA A 331 1.75 3.04 -13.48
N GLU A 332 1.74 1.80 -13.97
CA GLU A 332 0.52 1.07 -14.33
C GLU A 332 0.00 0.30 -13.12
N SER A 333 -1.29 0.44 -12.78
CA SER A 333 -1.88 -0.36 -11.70
C SER A 333 -1.70 -1.86 -11.96
N MET A 334 -1.47 -2.64 -10.92
CA MET A 334 -1.24 -4.09 -11.02
C MET A 334 -2.37 -4.80 -11.79
N ASP A 335 -3.61 -4.38 -11.56
CA ASP A 335 -4.81 -4.88 -12.23
C ASP A 335 -5.01 -4.37 -13.67
N ARG A 336 -4.12 -3.49 -14.17
CA ARG A 336 -4.16 -2.86 -15.50
C ARG A 336 -5.35 -1.94 -15.75
N SER A 337 -6.06 -1.49 -14.73
CA SER A 337 -7.25 -0.64 -14.87
C SER A 337 -6.93 0.83 -15.10
N GLY A 338 -5.66 1.24 -15.00
CA GLY A 338 -5.24 2.61 -15.30
C GLY A 338 -3.76 2.90 -15.04
N LEU A 339 -3.38 4.15 -15.27
CA LEU A 339 -2.00 4.64 -15.23
C LEU A 339 -1.88 5.91 -14.39
N ALA A 340 -0.81 6.05 -13.61
CA ALA A 340 -0.25 7.34 -13.22
C ALA A 340 0.93 7.66 -14.15
N LEU A 341 1.08 8.93 -14.55
CA LEU A 341 2.05 9.33 -15.57
C LEU A 341 2.87 10.54 -15.14
N ALA A 342 4.15 10.52 -15.48
CA ALA A 342 5.03 11.68 -15.46
C ALA A 342 5.91 11.68 -16.70
N THR A 343 6.56 12.81 -17.01
CA THR A 343 7.47 12.94 -18.13
C THR A 343 8.83 13.42 -17.64
N LEU A 344 9.89 12.71 -17.98
CA LEU A 344 11.24 13.27 -18.01
C LEU A 344 11.40 14.02 -19.32
N ALA A 345 11.73 15.30 -19.27
CA ALA A 345 11.78 16.18 -20.44
C ALA A 345 13.05 17.04 -20.44
N SER A 346 13.74 17.11 -21.59
CA SER A 346 14.93 17.97 -21.72
C SER A 346 14.58 19.45 -21.93
N ARG A 347 13.32 19.75 -22.23
CA ARG A 347 12.75 21.09 -22.33
C ARG A 347 11.26 21.08 -21.99
N PRO A 348 10.71 22.22 -21.51
CA PRO A 348 9.29 22.31 -21.19
C PRO A 348 8.41 21.91 -22.39
N GLY A 349 7.38 21.10 -22.12
CA GLY A 349 6.42 20.65 -23.11
C GLY A 349 6.88 19.48 -24.00
N ALA A 350 8.13 19.00 -23.89
CA ALA A 350 8.54 17.79 -24.58
C ALA A 350 7.76 16.57 -24.09
N ARG A 351 7.39 15.68 -24.98
CA ARG A 351 6.57 14.49 -24.68
C ARG A 351 7.13 13.25 -25.36
N ALA A 352 6.97 12.12 -24.72
CA ALA A 352 7.19 10.81 -25.31
C ALA A 352 5.88 10.05 -25.44
N ALA A 353 5.88 8.97 -26.21
CA ALA A 353 4.70 8.13 -26.38
C ALA A 353 4.27 7.49 -25.04
N ILE A 354 2.98 7.46 -24.80
CA ILE A 354 2.39 6.70 -23.70
C ILE A 354 2.13 5.29 -24.25
N PRO A 355 2.72 4.25 -23.67
CA PRO A 355 2.45 2.88 -24.12
C PRO A 355 0.99 2.51 -23.87
N PRO A 356 0.40 1.63 -24.70
CA PRO A 356 -0.95 1.14 -24.45
C PRO A 356 -0.98 0.35 -23.16
N PRO A 357 -2.12 0.33 -22.44
CA PRO A 357 -2.32 -0.54 -21.29
C PRO A 357 -2.11 -2.01 -21.65
N ARG A 358 -1.51 -2.77 -20.76
CA ARG A 358 -1.34 -4.22 -20.91
C ARG A 358 -2.65 -4.94 -20.59
N LYS A 359 -2.74 -6.21 -20.97
CA LYS A 359 -3.89 -7.04 -20.59
C LYS A 359 -3.89 -7.27 -19.08
N PRO A 360 -5.07 -7.25 -18.42
CA PRO A 360 -5.19 -7.62 -17.02
C PRO A 360 -4.61 -9.02 -16.77
N PRO A 361 -3.81 -9.20 -15.71
CA PRO A 361 -3.33 -10.53 -15.34
C PRO A 361 -4.45 -11.36 -14.73
N LEU A 362 -4.24 -12.67 -14.67
CA LEU A 362 -5.10 -13.61 -13.99
C LEU A 362 -4.30 -14.34 -12.92
N LEU A 363 -4.98 -14.64 -11.82
CA LEU A 363 -4.49 -15.62 -10.87
C LEU A 363 -4.49 -17.02 -11.48
N ASP A 364 -3.49 -17.80 -11.14
CA ASP A 364 -3.40 -19.22 -11.48
C ASP A 364 -3.47 -20.11 -10.22
N MET A 365 -3.40 -21.42 -10.40
CA MET A 365 -3.45 -22.34 -9.25
C MET A 365 -2.22 -22.26 -8.36
N GLY A 366 -1.08 -21.86 -8.90
CA GLY A 366 0.13 -21.57 -8.11
C GLY A 366 -0.06 -20.36 -7.21
N ASP A 367 -0.89 -19.39 -7.62
CA ASP A 367 -1.28 -18.24 -6.79
C ASP A 367 -2.28 -18.63 -5.69
N MET A 368 -2.88 -19.81 -5.78
CA MET A 368 -3.71 -20.40 -4.73
C MET A 368 -2.89 -21.26 -3.75
N GLY A 369 -1.55 -21.32 -3.90
CA GLY A 369 -0.70 -22.22 -3.11
C GLY A 369 -1.00 -23.70 -3.35
N MET A 370 -1.49 -24.04 -4.54
CA MET A 370 -1.73 -25.43 -4.95
C MET A 370 -0.55 -25.93 -5.80
N ASN A 371 0.12 -27.00 -5.39
CA ASN A 371 1.16 -27.63 -6.20
C ASN A 371 0.51 -28.43 -7.34
N HIS A 372 0.77 -28.01 -8.55
CA HIS A 372 0.74 -28.94 -9.69
C HIS A 372 2.10 -29.66 -9.71
N GLY A 373 2.16 -30.89 -9.28
CA GLY A 373 3.31 -31.73 -9.52
C GLY A 373 3.67 -31.68 -11.00
N ASP A 374 4.93 -31.35 -11.32
CA ASP A 374 5.57 -31.36 -12.64
C ASP A 374 4.65 -31.45 -13.85
N ALA A 375 4.02 -30.35 -14.25
CA ALA A 375 3.38 -30.26 -15.56
C ALA A 375 3.88 -28.98 -16.23
N GLY A 376 5.07 -29.03 -16.79
CA GLY A 376 5.44 -28.15 -17.89
C GLY A 376 4.46 -28.38 -19.03
N GLY A 377 3.68 -27.40 -19.41
CA GLY A 377 2.83 -27.44 -20.58
C GLY A 377 1.41 -26.94 -20.34
N HIS A 378 1.09 -25.84 -20.95
CA HIS A 378 -0.28 -25.43 -21.19
C HIS A 378 -1.01 -26.54 -21.97
N GLY A 379 -1.92 -27.25 -21.35
CA GLY A 379 -2.85 -28.13 -22.03
C GLY A 379 -2.95 -29.51 -21.44
N GLY A 380 -4.05 -29.81 -20.79
CA GLY A 380 -4.52 -31.17 -20.75
C GLY A 380 -4.99 -31.74 -19.43
N SER A 381 -6.25 -32.09 -19.45
CA SER A 381 -7.00 -33.07 -18.64
C SER A 381 -7.44 -32.64 -17.24
N GLY A 382 -8.76 -32.55 -17.11
CA GLY A 382 -9.51 -32.28 -15.89
C GLY A 382 -9.00 -33.05 -14.68
N HIS A 383 -8.44 -32.32 -13.76
CA HIS A 383 -8.23 -32.80 -12.41
C HIS A 383 -9.52 -32.53 -11.63
N SER A 384 -10.14 -33.61 -11.16
CA SER A 384 -11.26 -33.54 -10.24
C SER A 384 -10.80 -32.88 -8.94
N MET A 385 -11.53 -31.90 -8.47
CA MET A 385 -11.34 -31.28 -7.14
C MET A 385 -11.78 -32.22 -6.00
N ASP A 386 -12.16 -33.47 -6.33
CA ASP A 386 -12.51 -34.50 -5.36
C ASP A 386 -11.31 -34.83 -4.46
N GLY A 387 -11.28 -34.27 -3.27
CA GLY A 387 -10.22 -34.45 -2.27
C GLY A 387 -9.48 -33.16 -1.86
N MET A 388 -9.62 -32.04 -2.57
CA MET A 388 -9.04 -30.77 -2.14
C MET A 388 -9.84 -30.16 -1.00
N LYS A 389 -9.19 -30.00 0.15
CA LYS A 389 -9.78 -29.32 1.31
C LYS A 389 -9.23 -27.91 1.38
N MET A 390 -9.98 -26.94 0.84
CA MET A 390 -9.61 -25.51 0.90
C MET A 390 -9.37 -24.98 2.32
N ARG A 391 -9.83 -25.69 3.34
CA ARG A 391 -9.69 -25.38 4.76
C ARG A 391 -9.07 -26.54 5.53
N ASP A 392 -7.92 -27.02 5.08
CA ASP A 392 -7.25 -28.12 5.78
C ASP A 392 -6.56 -27.57 7.04
N THR A 393 -7.13 -27.89 8.20
CA THR A 393 -6.60 -27.48 9.50
C THR A 393 -5.25 -28.08 9.85
N LEU A 394 -4.84 -29.17 9.17
CA LEU A 394 -3.53 -29.80 9.38
C LEU A 394 -2.38 -28.95 8.81
N LEU A 395 -2.69 -27.99 7.96
CA LEU A 395 -1.72 -27.06 7.35
C LEU A 395 -1.55 -25.75 8.15
N LEU A 396 -2.30 -25.60 9.24
CA LEU A 396 -2.21 -24.44 10.14
C LEU A 396 -1.51 -24.83 11.45
N PRO A 397 -0.81 -23.89 12.10
CA PRO A 397 -0.35 -24.09 13.47
C PRO A 397 -1.48 -24.54 14.39
N PRO A 398 -1.22 -25.36 15.42
CA PRO A 398 -2.26 -25.98 16.26
C PRO A 398 -3.15 -24.97 17.02
N ASP A 399 -2.67 -23.76 17.24
CA ASP A 399 -3.35 -22.66 17.91
C ASP A 399 -4.22 -21.82 16.96
N VAL A 400 -4.04 -21.93 15.64
CA VAL A 400 -4.86 -21.27 14.63
C VAL A 400 -6.14 -22.07 14.38
N LYS A 401 -7.28 -21.51 14.75
CA LYS A 401 -8.60 -22.16 14.60
C LYS A 401 -9.30 -21.65 13.35
N VAL A 402 -9.64 -22.57 12.44
CA VAL A 402 -10.47 -22.26 11.29
C VAL A 402 -11.87 -21.84 11.75
N GLY A 403 -12.15 -20.56 11.60
CA GLY A 403 -13.42 -19.91 11.91
C GLY A 403 -14.03 -19.21 10.70
N PRO A 404 -15.06 -18.39 10.89
CA PRO A 404 -15.69 -17.62 9.82
C PRO A 404 -14.75 -16.62 9.11
N GLY A 405 -13.63 -16.25 9.75
CA GLY A 405 -12.62 -15.33 9.21
C GLY A 405 -11.60 -16.01 8.29
N ILE A 406 -11.66 -17.33 8.08
CA ILE A 406 -10.74 -18.08 7.22
C ILE A 406 -11.56 -18.86 6.20
N ASP A 407 -11.47 -18.50 4.93
CA ASP A 407 -12.15 -19.22 3.84
C ASP A 407 -11.19 -20.08 2.99
N MET A 408 -9.89 -19.81 3.08
CA MET A 408 -8.86 -20.58 2.38
C MET A 408 -7.62 -20.82 3.25
N VAL A 409 -6.95 -21.94 3.02
CA VAL A 409 -5.62 -22.27 3.57
C VAL A 409 -4.74 -22.72 2.41
N SER A 410 -3.60 -22.08 2.23
CA SER A 410 -2.63 -22.48 1.20
C SER A 410 -2.10 -23.88 1.48
N MET A 411 -2.25 -24.79 0.50
CA MET A 411 -1.90 -26.21 0.66
C MET A 411 -0.38 -26.45 0.59
N ALA A 412 0.33 -25.63 -0.18
CA ALA A 412 1.77 -25.75 -0.39
C ALA A 412 2.38 -24.35 -0.59
N PRO A 413 2.45 -23.52 0.46
CA PRO A 413 3.00 -22.18 0.34
C PRO A 413 4.50 -22.26 0.02
N VAL A 414 4.90 -21.65 -1.08
CA VAL A 414 6.29 -21.58 -1.55
C VAL A 414 6.86 -20.17 -1.38
N ASP A 415 8.17 -20.09 -1.25
CA ASP A 415 8.87 -18.80 -1.29
C ASP A 415 8.79 -18.22 -2.71
N LYS A 416 8.13 -17.06 -2.85
CA LYS A 416 8.00 -16.31 -4.11
C LYS A 416 8.83 -15.01 -4.11
N LEU A 417 9.89 -14.89 -3.29
CA LEU A 417 10.74 -13.69 -3.28
C LEU A 417 11.49 -13.45 -4.61
N GLY A 418 11.60 -14.49 -5.45
CA GLY A 418 12.12 -14.40 -6.82
C GLY A 418 11.04 -14.07 -7.86
N ASP A 419 9.78 -13.99 -7.50
CA ASP A 419 8.68 -13.62 -8.39
C ASP A 419 8.60 -12.08 -8.51
N PRO A 420 8.61 -11.52 -9.74
CA PRO A 420 8.57 -10.06 -9.93
C PRO A 420 7.20 -9.43 -9.64
N GLY A 421 6.20 -10.24 -9.34
CA GLY A 421 4.83 -9.81 -9.09
C GLY A 421 3.84 -10.24 -10.18
N LEU A 422 2.56 -10.19 -9.82
CA LEU A 422 1.48 -10.64 -10.68
C LEU A 422 1.45 -9.85 -12.01
N GLY A 423 1.39 -10.60 -13.13
CA GLY A 423 1.39 -10.05 -14.48
C GLY A 423 2.74 -9.53 -14.98
N LEU A 424 3.85 -9.89 -14.29
CA LEU A 424 5.22 -9.56 -14.67
C LEU A 424 6.12 -10.79 -14.88
N ARG A 425 5.58 -12.01 -14.70
CA ARG A 425 6.34 -13.26 -14.84
C ARG A 425 6.76 -13.53 -16.28
N ASP A 426 5.93 -13.18 -17.24
CA ASP A 426 6.07 -13.52 -18.66
C ASP A 426 6.55 -12.36 -19.54
N VAL A 427 7.05 -11.27 -18.94
CA VAL A 427 7.61 -10.15 -19.70
C VAL A 427 9.06 -10.47 -20.11
N GLU A 428 9.46 -10.02 -21.31
CA GLU A 428 10.80 -10.33 -21.87
C GLU A 428 11.93 -9.45 -21.30
N HIS A 429 11.58 -8.36 -20.61
CA HIS A 429 12.54 -7.41 -20.06
C HIS A 429 12.82 -7.71 -18.57
N ARG A 430 13.87 -7.07 -18.02
CA ARG A 430 14.32 -7.32 -16.64
C ARG A 430 13.38 -6.66 -15.64
N VAL A 431 12.78 -7.44 -14.77
CA VAL A 431 11.94 -6.96 -13.68
C VAL A 431 12.60 -7.24 -12.33
N LEU A 432 12.59 -6.23 -11.48
CA LEU A 432 13.10 -6.37 -10.11
C LEU A 432 12.27 -7.41 -9.33
N ASN A 433 12.97 -8.23 -8.57
CA ASN A 433 12.37 -9.05 -7.51
C ASN A 433 13.25 -9.00 -6.25
N TYR A 434 12.75 -9.46 -5.12
CA TYR A 434 13.48 -9.34 -3.85
C TYR A 434 14.78 -10.15 -3.80
N ARG A 435 14.92 -11.23 -4.58
CA ARG A 435 16.18 -12.00 -4.63
C ARG A 435 17.33 -11.23 -5.29
N MET A 436 17.04 -10.19 -6.06
CA MET A 436 18.05 -9.34 -6.70
C MET A 436 18.60 -8.27 -5.74
N LEU A 437 17.95 -8.02 -4.61
CA LEU A 437 18.37 -7.00 -3.65
C LEU A 437 19.46 -7.55 -2.71
N SER A 438 20.52 -6.77 -2.53
CA SER A 438 21.60 -7.05 -1.57
C SER A 438 21.93 -5.76 -0.84
N ALA A 439 22.01 -5.80 0.49
CA ALA A 439 22.37 -4.61 1.26
C ALA A 439 23.74 -4.08 0.81
N LEU A 440 23.86 -2.75 0.64
CA LEU A 440 25.11 -2.11 0.26
C LEU A 440 26.13 -2.25 1.39
N GLU A 441 25.73 -1.86 2.59
CA GLU A 441 26.52 -2.00 3.80
C GLU A 441 26.17 -3.30 4.53
N PRO A 442 27.14 -3.98 5.15
CA PRO A 442 26.83 -5.18 5.92
C PRO A 442 25.89 -4.91 7.10
N ASN A 443 24.93 -5.81 7.32
CA ASN A 443 24.08 -5.77 8.49
C ASN A 443 24.88 -5.91 9.78
N ALA A 444 24.56 -5.08 10.77
CA ALA A 444 25.24 -5.08 12.06
C ALA A 444 24.97 -6.36 12.88
N ASP A 445 23.76 -6.91 12.79
CA ASP A 445 23.38 -8.14 13.47
C ASP A 445 23.20 -9.28 12.47
N THR A 446 24.07 -10.26 12.58
CA THR A 446 24.08 -11.48 11.76
C THR A 446 23.92 -12.74 12.60
N ARG A 447 23.49 -12.60 13.88
CA ARG A 447 23.23 -13.74 14.76
C ARG A 447 22.16 -14.66 14.16
N GLU A 448 22.29 -15.95 14.41
CA GLU A 448 21.19 -16.89 14.09
C GLU A 448 19.96 -16.54 14.95
N PRO A 449 18.76 -16.57 14.37
CA PRO A 449 17.53 -16.34 15.13
C PRO A 449 17.33 -17.36 16.24
N SER A 450 16.90 -16.90 17.42
CA SER A 450 16.67 -17.74 18.58
C SER A 450 15.46 -18.69 18.41
N ARG A 451 14.48 -18.28 17.60
CA ARG A 451 13.26 -19.04 17.29
C ARG A 451 12.65 -18.63 15.95
N LEU A 452 11.78 -19.47 15.45
CA LEU A 452 10.88 -19.18 14.32
C LEU A 452 9.49 -18.82 14.87
N LEU A 453 8.94 -17.70 14.38
CA LEU A 453 7.54 -17.33 14.54
C LEU A 453 6.86 -17.46 13.18
N GLU A 454 5.89 -18.36 13.05
CA GLU A 454 5.07 -18.48 11.84
C GLU A 454 3.74 -17.75 12.06
N LEU A 455 3.36 -16.88 11.13
CA LEU A 455 2.12 -16.11 11.14
C LEU A 455 1.40 -16.30 9.81
N HIS A 456 0.12 -16.57 9.87
CA HIS A 456 -0.73 -16.77 8.71
C HIS A 456 -1.56 -15.52 8.40
N LEU A 457 -1.39 -14.98 7.19
CA LEU A 457 -2.26 -13.93 6.64
C LEU A 457 -3.53 -14.61 6.16
N THR A 458 -4.62 -14.32 6.82
CA THR A 458 -5.89 -15.03 6.63
C THR A 458 -7.01 -14.05 6.29
N GLY A 459 -8.06 -14.54 5.61
CA GLY A 459 -9.17 -13.70 5.23
C GLY A 459 -10.43 -14.49 4.94
N ASN A 460 -11.54 -13.76 4.96
CA ASN A 460 -12.79 -14.15 4.35
C ASN A 460 -13.22 -13.04 3.41
N MET A 461 -13.00 -13.23 2.11
CA MET A 461 -13.21 -12.20 1.11
C MET A 461 -14.69 -11.84 0.98
N GLU A 462 -15.62 -12.82 0.98
CA GLU A 462 -17.07 -12.55 0.91
C GLU A 462 -17.57 -11.64 2.03
N ARG A 463 -16.94 -11.71 3.22
CA ARG A 463 -17.32 -10.91 4.41
C ARG A 463 -16.39 -9.73 4.63
N TYR A 464 -15.36 -9.60 3.80
CA TYR A 464 -14.32 -8.60 3.91
C TYR A 464 -13.69 -8.56 5.31
N MET A 465 -13.32 -9.74 5.80
CA MET A 465 -12.66 -9.95 7.08
C MET A 465 -11.21 -10.35 6.81
N TRP A 466 -10.28 -9.62 7.40
CA TRP A 466 -8.84 -9.84 7.24
C TRP A 466 -8.19 -10.00 8.61
N SER A 467 -7.18 -10.83 8.72
CA SER A 467 -6.61 -11.16 10.03
C SER A 467 -5.22 -11.77 9.94
N PHE A 468 -4.54 -11.80 11.08
CA PHE A 468 -3.43 -12.70 11.33
C PHE A 468 -3.96 -13.90 12.13
N ASP A 469 -3.59 -15.12 11.73
CA ASP A 469 -3.93 -16.38 12.41
C ASP A 469 -5.45 -16.56 12.65
N GLY A 470 -6.29 -15.96 11.81
CA GLY A 470 -7.74 -16.02 11.91
C GLY A 470 -8.35 -15.06 12.94
N GLU A 471 -7.54 -14.27 13.64
CA GLU A 471 -8.00 -13.30 14.62
C GLU A 471 -7.87 -11.86 14.11
N MET A 472 -9.00 -11.14 14.02
CA MET A 472 -9.02 -9.72 13.66
C MET A 472 -8.46 -8.86 14.81
N TYR A 473 -7.86 -7.73 14.50
CA TYR A 473 -7.24 -6.82 15.49
C TYR A 473 -8.15 -6.48 16.69
N SER A 474 -9.44 -6.28 16.44
CA SER A 474 -10.41 -6.02 17.51
C SER A 474 -10.54 -7.15 18.54
N ALA A 475 -10.08 -8.36 18.20
CA ALA A 475 -10.14 -9.54 19.08
C ALA A 475 -8.79 -9.86 19.76
N VAL A 476 -7.70 -9.21 19.32
CA VAL A 476 -6.32 -9.55 19.77
C VAL A 476 -5.64 -8.48 20.60
N SER A 477 -6.30 -7.37 20.92
CA SER A 477 -5.72 -6.27 21.72
C SER A 477 -5.07 -6.74 23.03
N ASP A 478 -5.51 -7.87 23.57
CA ASP A 478 -4.99 -8.43 24.82
C ASP A 478 -3.89 -9.50 24.62
N LYS A 479 -3.51 -9.80 23.36
CA LYS A 479 -2.56 -10.87 23.02
C LYS A 479 -1.51 -10.39 22.02
N PRO A 480 -0.69 -9.40 22.35
CA PRO A 480 0.35 -8.94 21.44
C PRO A 480 1.41 -10.03 21.21
N ILE A 481 2.04 -9.98 20.04
CA ILE A 481 3.24 -10.75 19.74
C ILE A 481 4.37 -10.19 20.62
N ARG A 482 4.99 -11.02 21.45
CA ARG A 482 6.00 -10.57 22.42
C ARG A 482 7.40 -11.01 22.03
N PHE A 483 8.32 -10.05 22.06
CA PHE A 483 9.75 -10.27 21.90
C PHE A 483 10.50 -9.78 23.14
N ALA A 484 11.52 -10.53 23.54
CA ALA A 484 12.46 -10.04 24.52
C ALA A 484 13.32 -8.94 23.91
N TRP A 485 13.80 -8.02 24.73
CA TRP A 485 14.71 -6.99 24.25
C TRP A 485 15.96 -7.59 23.63
N ASN A 486 16.35 -7.09 22.46
CA ASN A 486 17.47 -7.55 21.67
C ASN A 486 17.39 -9.04 21.26
N GLU A 487 16.20 -9.64 21.31
CA GLU A 487 15.93 -10.96 20.74
C GLU A 487 16.01 -10.90 19.22
N ARG A 488 16.71 -11.86 18.60
CA ARG A 488 16.67 -12.03 17.15
C ARG A 488 15.74 -13.18 16.81
N VAL A 489 14.70 -12.88 16.05
CA VAL A 489 13.61 -13.80 15.72
C VAL A 489 13.47 -13.91 14.20
N ARG A 490 13.31 -15.13 13.68
CA ARG A 490 12.85 -15.35 12.31
C ARG A 490 11.34 -15.33 12.28
N VAL A 491 10.76 -14.45 11.47
CA VAL A 491 9.33 -14.43 11.20
C VAL A 491 9.09 -15.00 9.82
N LYS A 492 8.18 -15.98 9.74
CA LYS A 492 7.68 -16.54 8.49
C LYS A 492 6.23 -16.13 8.33
N LEU A 493 5.95 -15.42 7.27
CA LEU A 493 4.59 -15.06 6.86
C LEU A 493 4.10 -16.08 5.83
N VAL A 494 2.89 -16.57 6.00
CA VAL A 494 2.22 -17.48 5.06
C VAL A 494 0.93 -16.83 4.59
N ASN A 495 0.81 -16.56 3.30
CA ASN A 495 -0.38 -15.95 2.75
C ASN A 495 -1.42 -17.02 2.34
N ASN A 496 -2.48 -17.09 3.12
CA ASN A 496 -3.62 -17.99 2.90
C ASN A 496 -4.78 -17.29 2.17
N THR A 497 -4.47 -16.28 1.35
CA THR A 497 -5.47 -15.53 0.61
C THR A 497 -5.08 -15.41 -0.86
N MET A 498 -6.02 -14.96 -1.69
CA MET A 498 -5.80 -14.74 -3.13
C MET A 498 -5.15 -13.39 -3.45
N MET A 499 -4.97 -12.51 -2.45
CA MET A 499 -4.44 -11.17 -2.66
C MET A 499 -3.02 -11.05 -2.13
N ALA A 500 -2.21 -10.22 -2.77
CA ALA A 500 -0.90 -9.85 -2.26
C ALA A 500 -1.05 -8.90 -1.07
N HIS A 501 -0.28 -9.12 0.00
CA HIS A 501 -0.31 -8.28 1.19
C HIS A 501 1.06 -7.64 1.44
N PRO A 502 1.16 -6.30 1.42
CA PRO A 502 2.34 -5.57 1.89
C PRO A 502 2.30 -5.51 3.42
N ILE A 503 3.12 -6.29 4.07
CA ILE A 503 3.16 -6.39 5.54
C ILE A 503 4.24 -5.46 6.07
N HIS A 504 3.83 -4.52 6.89
CA HIS A 504 4.65 -3.48 7.50
C HIS A 504 4.82 -3.68 9.00
N LEU A 505 6.05 -3.47 9.48
CA LEU A 505 6.40 -3.42 10.89
C LEU A 505 6.87 -2.01 11.25
N HIS A 506 6.23 -1.41 12.25
CA HIS A 506 6.63 -0.12 12.81
C HIS A 506 7.89 -0.21 13.66
N GLY A 507 8.59 0.90 13.78
CA GLY A 507 9.68 1.14 14.72
C GLY A 507 10.99 0.40 14.46
N MET A 508 11.00 -0.61 13.59
CA MET A 508 12.16 -1.45 13.34
C MET A 508 12.31 -1.81 11.87
N PHE A 509 13.54 -2.11 11.46
CA PHE A 509 13.82 -2.77 10.18
C PHE A 509 14.10 -4.24 10.41
N PHE A 510 13.67 -5.06 9.46
CA PHE A 510 14.03 -6.47 9.39
C PHE A 510 14.96 -6.74 8.21
N THR A 511 15.69 -7.84 8.25
CA THR A 511 16.51 -8.33 7.13
C THR A 511 15.77 -9.44 6.40
N LEU A 512 15.47 -9.23 5.10
CA LEU A 512 14.70 -10.18 4.30
C LEU A 512 15.54 -11.39 3.93
N VAL A 513 15.07 -12.59 4.26
CA VAL A 513 15.77 -13.87 3.97
C VAL A 513 15.57 -14.23 2.50
N ASN A 514 16.30 -13.57 1.61
CA ASN A 514 16.11 -13.62 0.17
C ASN A 514 17.14 -14.50 -0.58
N GLY A 515 17.99 -15.24 0.16
CA GLY A 515 19.05 -16.07 -0.41
C GLY A 515 20.45 -15.45 -0.32
N GLU A 516 20.54 -14.17 0.05
CA GLU A 516 21.80 -13.54 0.39
C GLU A 516 22.33 -14.02 1.75
N THR A 517 23.61 -13.81 1.99
CA THR A 517 24.19 -14.05 3.32
C THR A 517 23.57 -13.10 4.35
N PRO A 518 23.49 -13.46 5.64
CA PRO A 518 22.89 -12.61 6.69
C PRO A 518 23.50 -11.18 6.72
N ALA A 519 24.79 -11.05 6.39
CA ALA A 519 25.44 -9.75 6.30
C ALA A 519 24.91 -8.86 5.16
N HIS A 520 24.38 -9.45 4.09
CA HIS A 520 23.95 -8.71 2.91
C HIS A 520 22.46 -8.88 2.56
N GLN A 521 21.67 -9.49 3.43
CA GLN A 521 20.22 -9.48 3.30
C GLN A 521 19.71 -8.04 3.29
N PRO A 522 18.83 -7.65 2.37
CA PRO A 522 18.32 -6.28 2.31
C PRO A 522 17.48 -5.95 3.55
N ARG A 523 17.72 -4.76 4.11
CA ARG A 523 16.92 -4.24 5.22
C ARG A 523 15.66 -3.59 4.65
N LYS A 524 14.52 -3.97 5.17
CA LYS A 524 13.21 -3.46 4.78
C LYS A 524 12.33 -3.27 6.01
N ASN A 525 11.30 -2.47 5.88
CA ASN A 525 10.22 -2.35 6.86
C ASN A 525 8.87 -2.83 6.30
N ILE A 526 8.85 -3.15 5.01
CA ILE A 526 7.71 -3.72 4.30
C ILE A 526 8.15 -4.95 3.48
N VAL A 527 7.29 -5.96 3.41
CA VAL A 527 7.45 -7.10 2.51
C VAL A 527 6.11 -7.47 1.88
N ILE A 528 6.08 -7.59 0.55
CA ILE A 528 4.93 -8.10 -0.17
C ILE A 528 4.92 -9.62 -0.07
N VAL A 529 3.88 -10.18 0.53
CA VAL A 529 3.64 -11.61 0.52
C VAL A 529 2.63 -11.92 -0.58
N GLN A 530 3.11 -12.54 -1.66
CA GLN A 530 2.30 -12.88 -2.84
C GLN A 530 1.19 -13.89 -2.47
N PRO A 531 0.11 -13.98 -3.25
CA PRO A 531 -0.95 -14.96 -3.03
C PRO A 531 -0.41 -16.39 -2.94
N GLY A 532 -0.89 -17.16 -1.97
CA GLY A 532 -0.50 -18.55 -1.76
C GLY A 532 1.00 -18.78 -1.50
N ALA A 533 1.73 -17.74 -1.11
CA ALA A 533 3.17 -17.80 -0.92
C ALA A 533 3.57 -17.68 0.55
N SER A 534 4.87 -17.83 0.82
CA SER A 534 5.49 -17.49 2.08
C SER A 534 6.66 -16.53 1.87
N ALA A 535 6.94 -15.72 2.88
CA ALA A 535 8.13 -14.88 2.97
C ALA A 535 8.74 -14.99 4.36
N GLN A 536 10.06 -14.86 4.48
CA GLN A 536 10.75 -14.91 5.76
C GLN A 536 11.65 -13.69 5.94
N PHE A 537 11.72 -13.20 7.16
CA PHE A 537 12.66 -12.15 7.55
C PHE A 537 13.18 -12.38 8.97
N ASP A 538 14.36 -11.86 9.24
CA ASP A 538 14.96 -11.87 10.57
C ASP A 538 14.84 -10.48 11.18
N LEU A 539 14.28 -10.40 12.38
CA LEU A 539 14.06 -9.20 13.16
C LEU A 539 14.94 -9.23 14.41
N THR A 540 15.65 -8.14 14.66
CA THR A 540 16.25 -7.87 15.98
C THR A 540 15.32 -6.91 16.72
N ALA A 541 14.79 -7.33 17.85
CA ALA A 541 13.83 -6.55 18.65
C ALA A 541 14.59 -5.57 19.57
N ASP A 542 15.13 -4.50 18.98
CA ASP A 542 16.03 -3.54 19.63
C ASP A 542 15.40 -2.19 19.99
N GLU A 543 14.11 -1.99 19.63
CA GLU A 543 13.35 -0.79 19.97
C GLU A 543 12.20 -1.14 20.93
N PRO A 544 12.30 -0.82 22.24
CA PRO A 544 11.26 -1.11 23.21
C PRO A 544 9.96 -0.35 22.93
N GLY A 545 8.82 -1.01 23.10
CA GLY A 545 7.49 -0.41 22.90
C GLY A 545 6.46 -1.38 22.35
N ASP A 546 5.27 -0.86 22.12
CA ASP A 546 4.19 -1.56 21.44
C ASP A 546 4.07 -1.04 20.00
N TRP A 547 4.43 -1.85 19.03
CA TRP A 547 4.53 -1.46 17.65
C TRP A 547 3.38 -2.04 16.81
N ALA A 548 2.85 -1.25 15.89
CA ALA A 548 1.89 -1.75 14.93
C ALA A 548 2.57 -2.70 13.93
N PHE A 549 1.89 -3.79 13.61
CA PHE A 549 2.30 -4.76 12.59
C PHE A 549 1.07 -5.10 11.76
N HIS A 550 1.04 -4.68 10.50
CA HIS A 550 -0.19 -4.72 9.73
C HIS A 550 0.02 -4.84 8.21
N CYS A 551 -1.04 -5.23 7.50
CA CYS A 551 -1.12 -5.08 6.06
C CYS A 551 -1.29 -3.61 5.71
N HIS A 552 -0.49 -3.10 4.77
CA HIS A 552 -0.55 -1.69 4.37
C HIS A 552 -1.60 -1.39 3.28
N LEU A 553 -2.40 -2.37 2.86
CA LEU A 553 -3.66 -2.09 2.17
C LEU A 553 -4.65 -1.55 3.21
N LEU A 554 -5.01 -0.27 3.09
CA LEU A 554 -5.76 0.47 4.11
C LEU A 554 -7.06 -0.24 4.51
N TYR A 555 -7.81 -0.75 3.53
CA TYR A 555 -9.08 -1.43 3.82
C TYR A 555 -8.87 -2.83 4.41
N HIS A 556 -7.75 -3.52 4.12
CA HIS A 556 -7.39 -4.78 4.78
C HIS A 556 -7.00 -4.55 6.25
N MET A 557 -6.19 -3.51 6.53
CA MET A 557 -5.86 -3.11 7.89
C MET A 557 -7.14 -2.82 8.69
N HIS A 558 -8.03 -1.98 8.16
CA HIS A 558 -9.32 -1.67 8.79
C HIS A 558 -10.31 -2.84 8.76
N GLY A 559 -10.11 -3.81 7.88
CA GLY A 559 -10.80 -5.10 7.85
C GLY A 559 -10.33 -6.06 8.93
N GLY A 560 -9.24 -5.74 9.64
CA GLY A 560 -8.73 -6.48 10.80
C GLY A 560 -7.31 -7.04 10.66
N MET A 561 -6.62 -6.91 9.50
CA MET A 561 -5.25 -7.44 9.31
C MET A 561 -4.22 -6.51 9.96
N MET A 562 -4.24 -6.49 11.29
CA MET A 562 -3.35 -5.73 12.15
C MET A 562 -3.09 -6.49 13.45
N GLN A 563 -1.89 -6.35 13.99
CA GLN A 563 -1.43 -6.91 15.26
C GLN A 563 -0.60 -5.87 16.01
N THR A 564 -0.36 -6.11 17.29
CA THR A 564 0.62 -5.38 18.09
C THR A 564 1.82 -6.27 18.36
N VAL A 565 3.00 -5.75 18.13
CA VAL A 565 4.28 -6.36 18.52
C VAL A 565 4.80 -5.60 19.72
N THR A 566 4.95 -6.30 20.85
CA THR A 566 5.52 -5.74 22.08
C THR A 566 6.98 -6.16 22.20
N VAL A 567 7.87 -5.20 22.21
CA VAL A 567 9.28 -5.40 22.58
C VAL A 567 9.47 -4.96 24.03
N MET A 568 9.82 -5.90 24.89
CA MET A 568 10.04 -5.63 26.31
C MET A 568 11.30 -4.79 26.51
N GLY A 569 11.32 -3.92 27.49
CA GLY A 569 12.51 -3.13 27.81
C GLY A 569 13.64 -3.98 28.41
N PRO A 570 14.88 -3.45 28.44
CA PRO A 570 16.07 -4.17 28.91
C PRO A 570 16.01 -4.63 30.38
N GLU A 571 15.07 -4.13 31.17
CA GLU A 571 14.87 -4.46 32.60
C GLU A 571 13.59 -5.22 32.88
N ALA A 572 12.88 -5.72 31.88
CA ALA A 572 11.60 -6.41 32.03
C ALA A 572 11.76 -7.91 32.35
#